data_3d76ecd56d2f4d6e139c2c58ec9cdaa3
#
_entry.id   3d76ecd56d2f4d6e139c2c58ec9cdaa3
#
_cell.length_a   1.000
_cell.length_b   1.000
_cell.length_c   1.000
_cell.angle_alpha   90.00
_cell.angle_beta   90.00
_cell.angle_gamma   90.00
#
_symmetry.space_group_name_H-M   'P 1'
#
loop_
_entity.id
_entity.type
_entity.pdbx_description
1 polymer ?
#
loop_
_entity_poly.entity_id
_entity_poly.type
_entity_poly.pdbx_seq_one_letter_code
_entity_poly.pdbx_strand_id
1 'polypeptide(L)'
;FSGIEDGTWPAGTAKYEKRGVSAFVPVWNSENCIQCNKCAYVCPHASIRPFVLDEAELAASPYKAGETLEMKVPAAMKGMHFRMQVDVLDCLGCGNCVDVCPGNKNGKALSMSDLESQLGEAPRWDYCAENVKSKQHLVDIKSNVKNSQFATPLFEFSGACSGCGETPYVKLI
;
A
#
# COMPACT_ATOMS: atom_id res chain seq x y z
N PHE A 1 6.33 -25.89 18.29
CA PHE A 1 6.22 -26.51 16.93
C PHE A 1 4.90 -27.24 16.68
N SER A 2 3.94 -27.21 17.63
CA SER A 2 2.63 -27.84 17.40
C SER A 2 1.92 -27.18 16.20
N GLY A 3 1.44 -27.99 15.24
CA GLY A 3 0.77 -27.54 14.03
C GLY A 3 1.65 -27.44 12.77
N ILE A 4 2.95 -27.81 12.87
CA ILE A 4 3.87 -27.88 11.73
C ILE A 4 4.73 -29.15 11.75
N GLU A 5 4.26 -30.17 12.47
CA GLU A 5 5.00 -31.44 12.67
C GLU A 5 5.20 -32.22 11.37
N ASP A 6 4.32 -32.03 10.39
CA ASP A 6 4.38 -32.65 9.07
C ASP A 6 5.20 -31.83 8.05
N GLY A 7 5.79 -30.73 8.48
CA GLY A 7 6.55 -29.83 7.60
C GLY A 7 5.69 -28.85 6.79
N THR A 8 4.37 -28.87 6.96
CA THR A 8 3.50 -27.85 6.34
C THR A 8 3.54 -26.54 7.12
N TRP A 9 3.46 -25.43 6.38
CA TRP A 9 3.44 -24.10 6.97
C TRP A 9 2.07 -23.45 6.78
N PRO A 10 1.47 -22.83 7.81
CA PRO A 10 0.18 -22.18 7.66
C PRO A 10 0.21 -21.09 6.58
N ALA A 11 -0.82 -21.04 5.72
CA ALA A 11 -0.94 -20.01 4.70
C ALA A 11 -1.04 -18.61 5.32
N GLY A 12 -0.49 -17.60 4.61
CA GLY A 12 -0.59 -16.18 5.01
C GLY A 12 0.38 -15.75 6.10
N THR A 13 1.31 -16.60 6.56
CA THR A 13 2.29 -16.24 7.61
C THR A 13 3.34 -15.23 7.14
N ALA A 14 3.57 -15.08 5.83
CA ALA A 14 4.52 -14.10 5.27
C ALA A 14 4.21 -12.65 5.71
N LYS A 15 2.95 -12.32 5.99
CA LYS A 15 2.55 -11.00 6.50
C LYS A 15 3.21 -10.61 7.83
N TYR A 16 3.72 -11.57 8.58
CA TYR A 16 4.39 -11.36 9.86
C TYR A 16 5.92 -11.22 9.73
N GLU A 17 6.48 -11.42 8.54
CA GLU A 17 7.91 -11.25 8.27
C GLU A 17 8.29 -9.78 8.07
N LYS A 18 8.11 -8.96 9.08
CA LYS A 18 8.40 -7.53 9.06
C LYS A 18 9.90 -7.28 9.28
N ARG A 19 10.68 -7.15 8.20
CA ARG A 19 12.15 -7.12 8.27
C ARG A 19 12.76 -5.73 8.41
N GLY A 20 12.09 -4.68 7.93
CA GLY A 20 12.58 -3.30 8.03
C GLY A 20 13.95 -3.09 7.39
N VAL A 21 14.18 -3.66 6.21
CA VAL A 21 15.52 -3.73 5.57
C VAL A 21 15.97 -2.44 4.91
N SER A 22 15.05 -1.54 4.63
CA SER A 22 15.35 -0.29 3.96
C SER A 22 15.77 0.80 4.94
N ALA A 23 16.84 1.53 4.63
CA ALA A 23 17.21 2.73 5.39
C ALA A 23 16.24 3.89 5.12
N PHE A 24 15.67 3.96 3.91
CA PHE A 24 14.76 5.02 3.50
C PHE A 24 13.46 4.43 2.93
N VAL A 25 12.33 5.00 3.30
CA VAL A 25 11.00 4.59 2.87
C VAL A 25 10.20 5.77 2.33
N PRO A 26 9.21 5.55 1.44
CA PRO A 26 8.41 6.64 0.90
C PRO A 26 7.45 7.20 1.96
N VAL A 27 7.40 8.52 2.02
CA VAL A 27 6.42 9.29 2.80
C VAL A 27 5.39 9.88 1.86
N TRP A 28 4.11 9.76 2.21
CA TRP A 28 3.01 10.28 1.41
C TRP A 28 2.52 11.64 1.89
N ASN A 29 2.50 12.60 0.97
CA ASN A 29 1.87 13.90 1.15
C ASN A 29 0.51 13.92 0.43
N SER A 30 -0.57 14.01 1.21
CA SER A 30 -1.93 14.04 0.70
C SER A 30 -2.20 15.24 -0.21
N GLU A 31 -1.68 16.43 0.11
CA GLU A 31 -1.95 17.67 -0.63
C GLU A 31 -1.47 17.61 -2.08
N ASN A 32 -0.41 16.86 -2.35
CA ASN A 32 0.18 16.72 -3.68
C ASN A 32 -0.35 15.51 -4.44
N CYS A 33 -1.16 14.65 -3.81
CA CYS A 33 -1.64 13.40 -4.39
C CYS A 33 -2.84 13.61 -5.31
N ILE A 34 -2.75 13.09 -6.54
CA ILE A 34 -3.84 13.08 -7.52
C ILE A 34 -4.58 11.74 -7.59
N GLN A 35 -4.33 10.83 -6.68
CA GLN A 35 -4.98 9.51 -6.60
C GLN A 35 -4.83 8.66 -7.88
N CYS A 36 -3.68 8.70 -8.55
CA CYS A 36 -3.48 7.98 -9.81
C CYS A 36 -3.05 6.52 -9.63
N ASN A 37 -2.65 6.10 -8.43
CA ASN A 37 -2.21 4.76 -8.05
C ASN A 37 -0.97 4.22 -8.80
N LYS A 38 -0.24 5.05 -9.56
CA LYS A 38 0.97 4.61 -10.26
C LYS A 38 2.05 4.08 -9.31
N CYS A 39 2.16 4.66 -8.11
CA CYS A 39 3.09 4.20 -7.08
C CYS A 39 2.79 2.78 -6.61
N ALA A 40 1.52 2.42 -6.42
CA ALA A 40 1.13 1.06 -6.09
C ALA A 40 1.39 0.09 -7.25
N TYR A 41 1.13 0.53 -8.48
CA TYR A 41 1.34 -0.27 -9.68
C TYR A 41 2.79 -0.72 -9.85
N VAL A 42 3.77 0.18 -9.60
CA VAL A 42 5.20 -0.14 -9.80
C VAL A 42 5.85 -0.78 -8.57
N CYS A 43 5.17 -0.86 -7.45
CA CYS A 43 5.77 -1.44 -6.25
C CYS A 43 5.94 -2.96 -6.40
N PRO A 44 7.17 -3.50 -6.39
CA PRO A 44 7.42 -4.93 -6.62
C PRO A 44 6.89 -5.83 -5.50
N HIS A 45 6.75 -5.30 -4.28
CA HIS A 45 6.32 -6.05 -3.09
C HIS A 45 4.91 -5.67 -2.60
N ALA A 46 4.18 -4.84 -3.35
CA ALA A 46 2.89 -4.32 -2.94
C ALA A 46 2.90 -3.66 -1.53
N SER A 47 4.06 -3.11 -1.14
CA SER A 47 4.26 -2.43 0.15
C SER A 47 3.73 -0.99 0.16
N ILE A 48 3.20 -0.48 -0.94
CA ILE A 48 2.47 0.78 -1.02
C ILE A 48 1.15 0.53 -1.74
N ARG A 49 0.04 0.82 -1.06
CA ARG A 49 -1.31 0.50 -1.55
C ARG A 49 -2.29 1.64 -1.33
N PRO A 50 -3.25 1.82 -2.27
CA PRO A 50 -4.39 2.68 -2.04
C PRO A 50 -5.42 1.94 -1.17
N PHE A 51 -5.80 2.55 -0.08
CA PHE A 51 -6.95 2.14 0.72
C PHE A 51 -8.07 3.16 0.58
N VAL A 52 -9.30 2.66 0.48
CA VAL A 52 -10.50 3.48 0.40
C VAL A 52 -11.37 3.12 1.57
N LEU A 53 -11.52 4.06 2.49
CA LEU A 53 -12.26 3.90 3.74
C LEU A 53 -13.66 4.47 3.59
N ASP A 54 -14.65 3.75 4.06
CA ASP A 54 -15.98 4.31 4.31
C ASP A 54 -15.99 5.11 5.62
N GLU A 55 -17.13 5.76 5.95
CA GLU A 55 -17.23 6.60 7.15
C GLU A 55 -16.97 5.81 8.45
N ALA A 56 -17.43 4.56 8.53
CA ALA A 56 -17.25 3.73 9.72
C ALA A 56 -15.79 3.29 9.89
N GLU A 57 -15.16 2.88 8.79
CA GLU A 57 -13.74 2.52 8.75
C GLU A 57 -12.86 3.75 9.06
N LEU A 58 -13.22 4.92 8.55
CA LEU A 58 -12.50 6.16 8.85
C LEU A 58 -12.64 6.56 10.32
N ALA A 59 -13.84 6.48 10.87
CA ALA A 59 -14.09 6.84 12.28
C ALA A 59 -13.32 5.95 13.27
N ALA A 60 -13.10 4.67 12.90
CA ALA A 60 -12.32 3.72 13.70
C ALA A 60 -10.81 3.79 13.42
N SER A 61 -10.38 4.57 12.40
CA SER A 61 -9.00 4.60 11.95
C SER A 61 -8.10 5.45 12.84
N PRO A 62 -6.76 5.21 12.79
CA PRO A 62 -5.78 6.06 13.47
C PRO A 62 -5.50 7.39 12.75
N TYR A 63 -6.25 7.70 11.66
CA TYR A 63 -6.00 8.89 10.86
C TYR A 63 -6.65 10.14 11.43
N LYS A 64 -5.92 11.25 11.32
CA LYS A 64 -6.39 12.59 11.69
C LYS A 64 -6.95 13.32 10.47
N ALA A 65 -7.64 14.43 10.70
CA ALA A 65 -8.08 15.32 9.64
C ALA A 65 -6.89 15.74 8.74
N GLY A 66 -7.07 15.65 7.42
CA GLY A 66 -6.03 15.97 6.43
C GLY A 66 -5.09 14.81 6.07
N GLU A 67 -5.11 13.70 6.81
CA GLU A 67 -4.29 12.53 6.50
C GLU A 67 -4.95 11.57 5.49
N THR A 68 -6.16 11.88 5.06
CA THR A 68 -6.89 11.19 3.99
C THR A 68 -7.42 12.22 2.99
N LEU A 69 -7.75 11.74 1.79
CA LEU A 69 -8.36 12.56 0.73
C LEU A 69 -9.75 12.05 0.41
N GLU A 70 -10.69 12.95 0.16
CA GLU A 70 -11.99 12.54 -0.39
C GLU A 70 -11.81 11.93 -1.78
N MET A 71 -12.46 10.79 -2.03
CA MET A 71 -12.51 10.15 -3.34
C MET A 71 -13.43 10.93 -4.27
N LYS A 72 -12.87 11.39 -5.41
CA LYS A 72 -13.64 12.09 -6.45
C LYS A 72 -14.04 11.15 -7.59
N VAL A 73 -13.16 10.24 -7.95
CA VAL A 73 -13.32 9.24 -9.01
C VAL A 73 -12.70 7.92 -8.58
N PRO A 74 -13.30 6.78 -8.89
CA PRO A 74 -14.56 6.60 -9.64
C PRO A 74 -15.81 7.03 -8.88
N ALA A 75 -16.90 7.30 -9.59
CA ALA A 75 -18.15 7.81 -9.01
C ALA A 75 -18.75 6.91 -7.91
N ALA A 76 -18.57 5.58 -8.04
CA ALA A 76 -19.02 4.60 -7.06
C ALA A 76 -18.32 4.71 -5.69
N MET A 77 -17.15 5.36 -5.64
CA MET A 77 -16.39 5.60 -4.40
C MET A 77 -16.48 7.06 -3.93
N LYS A 78 -17.34 7.87 -4.55
CA LYS A 78 -17.50 9.28 -4.17
C LYS A 78 -17.95 9.40 -2.72
N GLY A 79 -17.31 10.30 -1.98
CA GLY A 79 -17.58 10.51 -0.55
C GLY A 79 -16.82 9.56 0.38
N MET A 80 -16.20 8.51 -0.14
CA MET A 80 -15.25 7.71 0.65
C MET A 80 -13.91 8.42 0.78
N HIS A 81 -13.05 7.92 1.66
CA HIS A 81 -11.76 8.51 1.98
C HIS A 81 -10.60 7.67 1.47
N PHE A 82 -9.72 8.30 0.70
CA PHE A 82 -8.53 7.68 0.11
C PHE A 82 -7.31 7.90 0.99
N ARG A 83 -6.57 6.83 1.23
CA ARG A 83 -5.24 6.86 1.83
C ARG A 83 -4.27 6.06 0.97
N MET A 84 -3.12 6.64 0.64
CA MET A 84 -1.99 5.86 0.14
C MET A 84 -1.14 5.45 1.34
N GLN A 85 -1.20 4.18 1.71
CA GLN A 85 -0.51 3.66 2.89
C GLN A 85 0.72 2.85 2.48
N VAL A 86 1.80 3.01 3.24
CA VAL A 86 3.06 2.30 3.05
C VAL A 86 3.26 1.30 4.17
N ASP A 87 3.59 0.06 3.82
CA ASP A 87 4.19 -0.91 4.73
C ASP A 87 5.69 -0.62 4.83
N VAL A 88 6.06 0.14 5.82
CA VAL A 88 7.44 0.61 5.99
C VAL A 88 8.41 -0.51 6.34
N LEU A 89 7.92 -1.59 6.95
CA LEU A 89 8.73 -2.74 7.35
C LEU A 89 8.93 -3.76 6.23
N ASP A 90 8.05 -3.79 5.22
CA ASP A 90 8.18 -4.62 4.02
C ASP A 90 8.71 -3.83 2.82
N CYS A 91 8.90 -2.52 2.94
CA CYS A 91 9.44 -1.68 1.89
C CYS A 91 10.91 -1.97 1.63
N LEU A 92 11.30 -2.11 0.35
CA LEU A 92 12.71 -2.30 -0.06
C LEU A 92 13.48 -1.00 -0.29
N GLY A 93 12.82 0.17 -0.20
CA GLY A 93 13.46 1.45 -0.43
C GLY A 93 13.92 1.70 -1.88
N CYS A 94 13.40 0.99 -2.85
CA CYS A 94 13.86 1.05 -4.25
C CYS A 94 13.59 2.40 -4.94
N GLY A 95 12.74 3.26 -4.39
CA GLY A 95 12.44 4.61 -4.93
C GLY A 95 11.47 4.65 -6.11
N ASN A 96 11.15 3.52 -6.76
CA ASN A 96 10.31 3.50 -7.98
C ASN A 96 8.99 4.25 -7.83
N CYS A 97 8.33 4.16 -6.68
CA CYS A 97 7.07 4.86 -6.41
C CYS A 97 7.23 6.39 -6.39
N VAL A 98 8.38 6.87 -5.91
CA VAL A 98 8.72 8.31 -5.92
C VAL A 98 9.04 8.76 -7.35
N ASP A 99 9.77 7.95 -8.11
CA ASP A 99 10.16 8.30 -9.48
C ASP A 99 8.96 8.45 -10.41
N VAL A 100 8.00 7.52 -10.35
CA VAL A 100 6.80 7.55 -11.21
C VAL A 100 5.71 8.50 -10.71
N CYS A 101 5.87 9.07 -9.53
CA CYS A 101 4.85 9.96 -8.96
C CYS A 101 4.78 11.26 -9.75
N PRO A 102 3.66 11.55 -10.44
CA PRO A 102 3.52 12.80 -11.16
C PRO A 102 3.30 13.99 -10.21
N GLY A 103 2.76 13.72 -9.01
CA GLY A 103 2.32 14.78 -8.11
C GLY A 103 1.27 15.69 -8.73
N ASN A 104 1.26 16.92 -8.26
CA ASN A 104 0.48 18.02 -8.83
C ASN A 104 1.40 19.23 -9.09
N LYS A 105 0.83 20.40 -9.37
CA LYS A 105 1.60 21.64 -9.62
C LYS A 105 2.52 22.08 -8.47
N ASN A 106 2.29 21.58 -7.25
CA ASN A 106 3.06 21.93 -6.06
C ASN A 106 4.20 20.93 -5.79
N GLY A 107 4.30 19.85 -6.56
CA GLY A 107 5.35 18.84 -6.44
C GLY A 107 4.85 17.40 -6.37
N LYS A 108 5.79 16.49 -6.13
CA LYS A 108 5.50 15.07 -5.97
C LYS A 108 4.73 14.82 -4.66
N ALA A 109 3.87 13.81 -4.68
CA ALA A 109 3.14 13.35 -3.50
C ALA A 109 3.94 12.33 -2.65
N LEU A 110 5.09 11.90 -3.14
CA LEU A 110 5.97 10.97 -2.46
C LEU A 110 7.40 11.51 -2.42
N SER A 111 8.03 11.36 -1.27
CA SER A 111 9.46 11.61 -1.05
C SER A 111 10.04 10.49 -0.18
N MET A 112 11.35 10.27 -0.23
CA MET A 112 12.00 9.31 0.65
C MET A 112 12.39 9.97 1.98
N SER A 113 12.25 9.24 3.09
CA SER A 113 12.66 9.66 4.43
C SER A 113 13.21 8.46 5.19
N ASP A 114 13.98 8.73 6.26
CA ASP A 114 14.55 7.68 7.11
C ASP A 114 13.46 6.77 7.69
N LEU A 115 13.68 5.46 7.65
CA LEU A 115 12.75 4.46 8.19
C LEU A 115 12.38 4.75 9.64
N GLU A 116 13.36 5.09 10.48
CA GLU A 116 13.12 5.35 11.90
C GLU A 116 12.08 6.43 12.14
N SER A 117 12.09 7.48 11.31
CA SER A 117 11.09 8.56 11.36
C SER A 117 9.69 8.13 10.94
N GLN A 118 9.57 7.00 10.25
CA GLN A 118 8.33 6.49 9.67
C GLN A 118 7.78 5.23 10.36
N LEU A 119 8.40 4.73 11.41
CA LEU A 119 7.93 3.55 12.14
C LEU A 119 6.49 3.68 12.66
N GLY A 120 6.04 4.90 12.92
CA GLY A 120 4.64 5.19 13.26
C GLY A 120 3.61 4.83 12.18
N GLU A 121 4.05 4.59 10.94
CA GLU A 121 3.16 4.15 9.85
C GLU A 121 2.91 2.63 9.88
N ALA A 122 3.71 1.82 10.58
CA ALA A 122 3.51 0.37 10.66
C ALA A 122 2.14 0.00 11.28
N PRO A 123 1.74 0.49 12.46
CA PRO A 123 0.40 0.20 13.00
C PRO A 123 -0.75 0.78 12.15
N ARG A 124 -0.49 1.82 11.37
CA ARG A 124 -1.46 2.37 10.41
C ARG A 124 -1.65 1.44 9.21
N TRP A 125 -0.56 0.83 8.75
CA TRP A 125 -0.63 -0.20 7.73
C TRP A 125 -1.42 -1.41 8.22
N ASP A 126 -1.12 -1.91 9.42
CA ASP A 126 -1.80 -3.06 10.02
C ASP A 126 -3.31 -2.79 10.13
N TYR A 127 -3.69 -1.58 10.57
CA TYR A 127 -5.10 -1.17 10.58
C TYR A 127 -5.73 -1.27 9.19
N CYS A 128 -5.09 -0.73 8.17
CA CYS A 128 -5.60 -0.77 6.81
C CYS A 128 -5.71 -2.18 6.25
N ALA A 129 -4.68 -3.00 6.47
CA ALA A 129 -4.63 -4.36 5.95
C ALA A 129 -5.67 -5.29 6.60
N GLU A 130 -5.98 -5.08 7.88
CA GLU A 130 -6.86 -5.96 8.65
C GLU A 130 -8.32 -5.47 8.72
N ASN A 131 -8.54 -4.16 8.72
CA ASN A 131 -9.86 -3.59 9.03
C ASN A 131 -10.53 -2.91 7.82
N VAL A 132 -9.76 -2.45 6.83
CA VAL A 132 -10.34 -1.79 5.65
C VAL A 132 -10.68 -2.83 4.59
N LYS A 133 -11.97 -2.97 4.32
CA LYS A 133 -12.47 -3.93 3.33
C LYS A 133 -12.13 -3.50 1.91
N SER A 134 -11.74 -4.45 1.07
CA SER A 134 -11.53 -4.20 -0.36
C SER A 134 -12.78 -3.64 -1.04
N LYS A 135 -12.62 -2.54 -1.76
CA LYS A 135 -13.68 -1.88 -2.54
C LYS A 135 -13.58 -2.22 -4.04
N GLN A 136 -12.82 -3.27 -4.41
CA GLN A 136 -12.63 -3.65 -5.82
C GLN A 136 -13.93 -3.94 -6.58
N HIS A 137 -14.98 -4.39 -5.88
CA HIS A 137 -16.30 -4.66 -6.45
C HIS A 137 -17.03 -3.40 -6.93
N LEU A 138 -16.57 -2.21 -6.53
CA LEU A 138 -17.15 -0.93 -6.92
C LEU A 138 -16.59 -0.40 -8.25
N VAL A 139 -15.60 -1.08 -8.83
CA VAL A 139 -14.92 -0.61 -10.05
C VAL A 139 -14.62 -1.78 -11.00
N ASP A 140 -14.52 -1.48 -12.28
CA ASP A 140 -13.94 -2.42 -13.24
C ASP A 140 -12.41 -2.34 -13.14
N ILE A 141 -11.82 -3.33 -12.46
CA ILE A 141 -10.36 -3.43 -12.23
C ILE A 141 -9.56 -3.63 -13.51
N LYS A 142 -10.19 -4.00 -14.62
CA LYS A 142 -9.54 -4.19 -15.93
C LYS A 142 -9.55 -2.94 -16.80
N SER A 143 -10.29 -1.90 -16.41
CA SER A 143 -10.49 -0.72 -17.25
C SER A 143 -9.27 0.19 -17.38
N ASN A 144 -8.46 0.30 -16.33
CA ASN A 144 -7.27 1.15 -16.31
C ASN A 144 -6.37 0.85 -15.11
N VAL A 145 -5.12 1.37 -15.13
CA VAL A 145 -4.11 1.19 -14.07
C VAL A 145 -4.61 1.68 -12.71
N LYS A 146 -5.30 2.82 -12.64
CA LYS A 146 -5.81 3.33 -11.36
C LYS A 146 -6.77 2.33 -10.71
N ASN A 147 -7.73 1.81 -11.47
CA ASN A 147 -8.76 0.92 -10.97
C ASN A 147 -8.20 -0.47 -10.61
N SER A 148 -7.21 -0.97 -11.37
CA SER A 148 -6.59 -2.26 -11.09
C SER A 148 -5.94 -2.30 -9.70
N GLN A 149 -5.48 -1.17 -9.19
CA GLN A 149 -4.79 -1.09 -7.89
C GLN A 149 -5.75 -1.07 -6.68
N PHE A 150 -7.06 -1.03 -6.89
CA PHE A 150 -8.02 -1.24 -5.79
C PHE A 150 -8.31 -2.72 -5.52
N ALA A 151 -7.84 -3.61 -6.40
CA ALA A 151 -7.83 -5.04 -6.14
C ALA A 151 -6.79 -5.40 -5.09
N THR A 152 -7.07 -6.44 -4.30
CA THR A 152 -6.04 -7.04 -3.45
C THR A 152 -4.93 -7.61 -4.33
N PRO A 153 -3.66 -7.26 -4.09
CA PRO A 153 -2.56 -7.78 -4.88
C PRO A 153 -2.51 -9.31 -4.86
N LEU A 154 -2.32 -9.94 -6.01
CA LEU A 154 -2.19 -11.40 -6.11
C LEU A 154 -0.92 -11.92 -5.39
N PHE A 155 0.10 -11.07 -5.30
CA PHE A 155 1.35 -11.34 -4.60
C PHE A 155 1.46 -10.46 -3.36
N GLU A 156 0.46 -10.61 -2.49
CA GLU A 156 0.39 -9.90 -1.21
C GLU A 156 1.35 -10.55 -0.20
N PHE A 157 2.06 -9.72 0.56
CA PHE A 157 3.02 -10.19 1.57
C PHE A 157 4.00 -11.22 1.01
N SER A 158 4.79 -10.79 0.04
CA SER A 158 5.82 -11.64 -0.55
C SER A 158 6.76 -12.21 0.52
N GLY A 159 6.89 -13.55 0.57
CA GLY A 159 7.88 -14.24 1.39
C GLY A 159 9.28 -14.27 0.77
N ALA A 160 9.50 -13.57 -0.34
CA ALA A 160 10.81 -13.48 -0.99
C ALA A 160 11.80 -12.70 -0.13
N CYS A 161 13.08 -13.01 -0.27
CA CYS A 161 14.16 -12.29 0.40
C CYS A 161 14.15 -10.81 0.00
N SER A 162 14.56 -9.93 0.93
CA SER A 162 14.75 -8.51 0.67
C SER A 162 15.64 -8.29 -0.55
N GLY A 163 15.18 -7.44 -1.47
CA GLY A 163 15.88 -7.19 -2.72
C GLY A 163 15.81 -8.33 -3.73
N CYS A 164 14.94 -9.34 -3.54
CA CYS A 164 14.74 -10.41 -4.50
C CYS A 164 14.33 -9.85 -5.86
N GLY A 165 15.12 -10.17 -6.90
CA GLY A 165 14.88 -9.76 -8.28
C GLY A 165 13.71 -10.47 -8.95
N GLU A 166 13.21 -11.56 -8.38
CA GLU A 166 12.10 -12.34 -8.96
C GLU A 166 10.73 -11.72 -8.71
N THR A 167 10.54 -11.04 -7.58
CA THR A 167 9.24 -10.45 -7.22
C THR A 167 8.68 -9.50 -8.28
N PRO A 168 9.48 -8.60 -8.91
CA PRO A 168 9.02 -7.76 -10.01
C PRO A 168 8.49 -8.56 -11.20
N TYR A 169 9.12 -9.67 -11.56
CA TYR A 169 8.68 -10.52 -12.66
C TYR A 169 7.35 -11.20 -12.35
N VAL A 170 7.19 -11.73 -11.13
CA VAL A 170 5.92 -12.33 -10.69
C VAL A 170 4.78 -11.31 -10.78
N LYS A 171 5.04 -10.06 -10.41
CA LYS A 171 4.04 -8.99 -10.50
C LYS A 171 3.68 -8.63 -11.94
N LEU A 172 4.62 -8.70 -12.87
CA LEU A 172 4.40 -8.34 -14.27
C LEU A 172 3.65 -9.41 -15.06
N ILE A 173 3.78 -10.69 -14.71
CA ILE A 173 3.09 -11.84 -15.31
C ILE A 173 1.64 -11.90 -14.86
#